data_9bb7c979cca5d3f413b3251cee4ed46f
#
_entry.id   9bb7c979cca5d3f413b3251cee4ed46f
#
_cell.length_a   1.000
_cell.length_b   1.000
_cell.length_c   1.000
_cell.angle_alpha   90.00
_cell.angle_beta   90.00
_cell.angle_gamma   90.00
#
_symmetry.space_group_name_H-M   'P 1'
#
loop_
_entity.id
_entity.type
_entity.pdbx_description
1 polymer ?
#
loop_
_entity_poly.entity_id
_entity_poly.type
_entity_poly.pdbx_seq_one_letter_code
_entity_poly.pdbx_strand_id
1 'polypeptide(L)'
;MAALKVKKNFANVFNSFDQFRNENLFCDVNFVVEEKVFPCHKLVLSASGDYFMNMFNGKFVEHEKKDITIHNVTPEVFAKVLDFIYCQEISVNENNVEGILGASCMFLLSELKDSCVQFCETILCDANVLFLTDAAELYDLDDLMMKCTQWIVRKFKRMESTFLSLSSHAACKVLSSKELSVANEVEVCEAVLKWLKANPEHASKDIKKMVSAIRLTECDPLFVKSVLLESDLIKKSVETIAMMSLFCEQKCYGLFFPKEIPIHFPRRSTGLRFQVSH
;
A
#
# COMPACT_ATOMS: atom_id res chain seq x y z
N MET A 1 -51.16 17.30 21.70
CA MET A 1 -50.11 17.83 22.57
C MET A 1 -48.84 18.02 21.75
N ALA A 2 -48.30 19.23 21.69
CA ALA A 2 -47.05 19.52 21.00
C ALA A 2 -45.88 19.09 21.90
N ALA A 3 -45.01 18.22 21.43
CA ALA A 3 -43.80 17.80 22.15
C ALA A 3 -42.59 18.60 21.66
N LEU A 4 -41.93 19.33 22.55
CA LEU A 4 -40.66 20.00 22.27
C LEU A 4 -39.52 19.02 22.45
N LYS A 5 -38.76 18.71 21.37
CA LYS A 5 -37.52 17.95 21.44
C LYS A 5 -36.35 18.92 21.63
N VAL A 6 -35.71 18.87 22.80
CA VAL A 6 -34.49 19.64 23.08
C VAL A 6 -33.29 18.73 22.77
N LYS A 7 -32.39 19.18 21.89
CA LYS A 7 -31.11 18.50 21.59
C LYS A 7 -29.99 19.21 22.35
N LYS A 8 -29.23 18.45 23.12
CA LYS A 8 -28.00 18.95 23.77
C LYS A 8 -26.87 19.02 22.72
N ASN A 9 -26.09 20.09 22.76
CA ASN A 9 -24.87 20.17 21.94
C ASN A 9 -23.78 19.32 22.60
N PHE A 10 -23.40 18.20 21.95
CA PHE A 10 -22.42 17.27 22.49
C PHE A 10 -20.97 17.73 22.34
N ALA A 11 -20.66 18.70 21.47
CA ALA A 11 -19.30 19.22 21.32
C ALA A 11 -18.70 19.69 22.65
N ASN A 12 -19.48 20.37 23.48
CA ASN A 12 -19.00 20.84 24.80
C ASN A 12 -18.68 19.67 25.76
N VAL A 13 -19.28 18.51 25.58
CA VAL A 13 -19.01 17.33 26.42
C VAL A 13 -17.65 16.73 26.08
N PHE A 14 -17.31 16.63 24.80
CA PHE A 14 -16.00 16.16 24.38
C PHE A 14 -14.87 17.08 24.82
N ASN A 15 -15.03 18.39 24.70
CA ASN A 15 -14.05 19.37 25.21
C ASN A 15 -13.84 19.19 26.73
N SER A 16 -14.88 18.86 27.49
CA SER A 16 -14.73 18.58 28.92
C SER A 16 -13.93 17.31 29.18
N PHE A 17 -14.09 16.27 28.36
CA PHE A 17 -13.28 15.04 28.51
C PHE A 17 -11.78 15.28 28.25
N ASP A 18 -11.44 16.12 27.26
CA ASP A 18 -10.06 16.50 27.01
C ASP A 18 -9.48 17.32 28.16
N GLN A 19 -10.24 18.27 28.69
CA GLN A 19 -9.83 18.99 29.90
C GLN A 19 -9.58 18.05 31.06
N PHE A 20 -10.48 17.11 31.33
CA PHE A 20 -10.31 16.13 32.40
C PHE A 20 -9.06 15.27 32.21
N ARG A 21 -8.79 14.86 30.97
CA ARG A 21 -7.56 14.14 30.62
C ARG A 21 -6.30 14.96 30.93
N ASN A 22 -6.28 16.22 30.50
CA ASN A 22 -5.13 17.09 30.70
C ASN A 22 -4.89 17.44 32.17
N GLU A 23 -5.95 17.50 32.97
CA GLU A 23 -5.89 17.71 34.41
C GLU A 23 -5.75 16.38 35.21
N ASN A 24 -5.63 15.25 34.53
CA ASN A 24 -5.57 13.90 35.12
C ASN A 24 -6.77 13.59 36.05
N LEU A 25 -7.95 14.14 35.72
CA LEU A 25 -9.19 13.91 36.46
C LEU A 25 -9.94 12.71 35.87
N PHE A 26 -10.39 11.84 36.73
CA PHE A 26 -11.17 10.63 36.36
C PHE A 26 -10.43 9.65 35.42
N CYS A 27 -9.12 9.81 35.19
CA CYS A 27 -8.33 8.89 34.37
C CYS A 27 -8.15 7.56 35.11
N ASP A 28 -8.52 6.48 34.43
CA ASP A 28 -8.50 5.10 34.94
C ASP A 28 -7.51 4.18 34.22
N VAL A 29 -6.78 4.72 33.24
CA VAL A 29 -5.69 4.06 32.51
C VAL A 29 -4.62 5.04 32.09
N ASN A 30 -3.37 4.59 32.06
CA ASN A 30 -2.23 5.34 31.50
C ASN A 30 -1.67 4.57 30.31
N PHE A 31 -1.43 5.25 29.20
CA PHE A 31 -0.60 4.71 28.13
C PHE A 31 0.82 5.20 28.26
N VAL A 32 1.77 4.27 28.18
CA VAL A 32 3.21 4.56 28.21
C VAL A 32 3.74 4.36 26.79
N VAL A 33 4.15 5.45 26.15
CA VAL A 33 4.73 5.43 24.83
C VAL A 33 6.17 5.92 24.97
N GLU A 34 7.11 5.03 24.74
CA GLU A 34 8.52 5.24 25.11
C GLU A 34 8.63 5.64 26.60
N GLU A 35 9.09 6.85 26.91
CA GLU A 35 9.23 7.35 28.29
C GLU A 35 8.05 8.27 28.71
N LYS A 36 7.10 8.56 27.81
CA LYS A 36 6.01 9.50 28.06
C LYS A 36 4.74 8.78 28.50
N VAL A 37 4.13 9.29 29.57
CA VAL A 37 2.87 8.76 30.13
C VAL A 37 1.72 9.65 29.69
N PHE A 38 0.65 9.01 29.21
CA PHE A 38 -0.58 9.64 28.77
C PHE A 38 -1.75 9.12 29.60
N PRO A 39 -2.24 9.90 30.60
CA PRO A 39 -3.44 9.52 31.33
C PRO A 39 -4.66 9.61 30.40
N CYS A 40 -5.55 8.60 30.52
CA CYS A 40 -6.71 8.46 29.63
C CYS A 40 -7.90 7.87 30.38
N HIS A 41 -9.07 7.85 29.71
CA HIS A 41 -10.31 7.27 30.20
C HIS A 41 -10.67 6.05 29.33
N LYS A 42 -10.74 4.87 29.93
CA LYS A 42 -11.11 3.62 29.23
C LYS A 42 -12.44 3.76 28.48
N LEU A 43 -13.41 4.43 29.07
CA LEU A 43 -14.72 4.64 28.44
C LEU A 43 -14.64 5.46 27.15
N VAL A 44 -13.89 6.57 27.17
CA VAL A 44 -13.74 7.45 26.00
C VAL A 44 -13.00 6.71 24.88
N LEU A 45 -11.90 6.04 25.22
CA LEU A 45 -11.14 5.24 24.26
C LEU A 45 -11.97 4.08 23.70
N SER A 46 -12.71 3.35 24.53
CA SER A 46 -13.58 2.26 24.06
C SER A 46 -14.67 2.75 23.11
N ALA A 47 -15.15 3.97 23.30
CA ALA A 47 -16.14 4.58 22.40
C ALA A 47 -15.54 5.04 21.06
N SER A 48 -14.22 5.18 20.95
CA SER A 48 -13.55 5.66 19.73
C SER A 48 -13.30 4.57 18.69
N GLY A 49 -13.29 3.30 19.06
CA GLY A 49 -13.06 2.23 18.09
C GLY A 49 -12.86 0.84 18.72
N ASP A 50 -12.92 -0.16 17.85
CA ASP A 50 -12.89 -1.58 18.23
C ASP A 50 -11.57 -2.01 18.91
N TYR A 51 -10.46 -1.40 18.57
CA TYR A 51 -9.16 -1.70 19.18
C TYR A 51 -9.22 -1.52 20.71
N PHE A 52 -9.61 -0.33 21.16
CA PHE A 52 -9.70 -0.01 22.58
C PHE A 52 -10.90 -0.69 23.24
N MET A 53 -12.02 -0.82 22.54
CA MET A 53 -13.17 -1.57 23.04
C MET A 53 -12.76 -3.01 23.38
N ASN A 54 -12.06 -3.69 22.48
CA ASN A 54 -11.62 -5.06 22.68
C ASN A 54 -10.56 -5.15 23.79
N MET A 55 -9.65 -4.18 23.87
CA MET A 55 -8.62 -4.12 24.91
C MET A 55 -9.23 -4.06 26.31
N PHE A 56 -10.33 -3.31 26.49
CA PHE A 56 -10.90 -3.07 27.81
C PHE A 56 -12.12 -3.91 28.18
N ASN A 57 -12.69 -4.71 27.28
CA ASN A 57 -13.91 -5.47 27.55
C ASN A 57 -13.71 -6.80 28.31
N GLY A 58 -12.55 -6.98 28.97
CA GLY A 58 -12.27 -8.14 29.82
C GLY A 58 -11.74 -9.38 29.13
N LYS A 59 -11.45 -9.32 27.80
CA LYS A 59 -10.88 -10.45 27.04
C LYS A 59 -9.36 -10.53 27.09
N PHE A 60 -8.70 -9.43 27.41
CA PHE A 60 -7.24 -9.30 27.42
C PHE A 60 -6.72 -8.93 28.81
N VAL A 61 -5.45 -9.23 29.07
CA VAL A 61 -4.76 -8.93 30.35
C VAL A 61 -4.70 -7.42 30.62
N GLU A 62 -4.74 -6.61 29.58
CA GLU A 62 -4.74 -5.14 29.63
C GLU A 62 -5.96 -4.56 30.34
N HIS A 63 -7.07 -5.30 30.41
CA HIS A 63 -8.28 -4.89 31.13
C HIS A 63 -8.01 -4.52 32.61
N GLU A 64 -7.13 -5.27 33.28
CA GLU A 64 -6.80 -5.07 34.69
C GLU A 64 -5.62 -4.13 34.91
N LYS A 65 -4.84 -3.84 33.87
CA LYS A 65 -3.66 -2.98 33.99
C LYS A 65 -4.05 -1.52 34.05
N LYS A 66 -3.34 -0.77 34.91
CA LYS A 66 -3.42 0.68 34.96
C LYS A 66 -2.47 1.31 33.95
N ASP A 67 -1.28 0.74 33.76
CA ASP A 67 -0.26 1.21 32.84
C ASP A 67 -0.12 0.21 31.68
N ILE A 68 -0.32 0.71 30.44
CA ILE A 68 -0.27 -0.08 29.20
C ILE A 68 0.80 0.51 28.30
N THR A 69 1.81 -0.27 27.95
CA THR A 69 2.85 0.16 27.01
C THR A 69 2.40 -0.02 25.58
N ILE A 70 2.53 1.03 24.78
CA ILE A 70 2.29 1.02 23.34
C ILE A 70 3.63 1.08 22.62
N HIS A 71 3.81 0.22 21.65
CA HIS A 71 5.01 0.14 20.79
C HIS A 71 4.69 0.59 19.36
N ASN A 72 5.73 0.87 18.59
CA ASN A 72 5.64 1.21 17.16
C ASN A 72 4.83 2.50 16.85
N VAL A 73 4.77 3.41 17.79
CA VAL A 73 4.23 4.75 17.62
C VAL A 73 5.08 5.73 18.44
N THR A 74 5.32 6.94 17.93
CA THR A 74 6.03 7.97 18.69
C THR A 74 5.10 8.72 19.63
N PRO A 75 5.62 9.32 20.73
CA PRO A 75 4.79 10.09 21.65
C PRO A 75 4.04 11.24 20.99
N GLU A 76 4.64 11.89 19.96
CA GLU A 76 4.03 13.00 19.22
C GLU A 76 2.84 12.53 18.39
N VAL A 77 3.00 11.38 17.72
CA VAL A 77 1.91 10.79 16.93
C VAL A 77 0.78 10.31 17.84
N PHE A 78 1.12 9.64 18.96
CA PHE A 78 0.12 9.18 19.91
C PHE A 78 -0.67 10.34 20.53
N ALA A 79 0.01 11.46 20.87
CA ALA A 79 -0.66 12.66 21.35
C ALA A 79 -1.69 13.17 20.35
N LYS A 80 -1.34 13.24 19.05
CA LYS A 80 -2.27 13.64 17.97
C LYS A 80 -3.44 12.69 17.80
N VAL A 81 -3.24 11.38 17.95
CA VAL A 81 -4.31 10.39 17.95
C VAL A 81 -5.26 10.62 19.13
N LEU A 82 -4.73 10.94 20.31
CA LEU A 82 -5.57 11.28 21.46
C LEU A 82 -6.34 12.59 21.23
N ASP A 83 -5.72 13.61 20.62
CA ASP A 83 -6.43 14.84 20.24
C ASP A 83 -7.59 14.54 19.28
N PHE A 84 -7.39 13.65 18.28
CA PHE A 84 -8.46 13.20 17.42
C PHE A 84 -9.59 12.51 18.19
N ILE A 85 -9.26 11.62 19.15
CA ILE A 85 -10.25 10.86 19.92
C ILE A 85 -11.02 11.79 20.88
N TYR A 86 -10.35 12.73 21.54
CA TYR A 86 -10.95 13.59 22.57
C TYR A 86 -11.53 14.88 22.01
N CYS A 87 -10.85 15.52 21.05
CA CYS A 87 -11.27 16.80 20.49
C CYS A 87 -11.99 16.68 19.15
N GLN A 88 -11.94 15.49 18.52
CA GLN A 88 -12.46 15.22 17.16
C GLN A 88 -11.79 16.05 16.07
N GLU A 89 -10.59 16.56 16.34
CA GLU A 89 -9.81 17.37 15.41
C GLU A 89 -8.36 16.89 15.39
N ILE A 90 -7.76 16.84 14.19
CA ILE A 90 -6.36 16.52 14.00
C ILE A 90 -5.79 17.28 12.79
N SER A 91 -4.58 17.81 12.93
CA SER A 91 -3.88 18.43 11.82
C SER A 91 -2.95 17.41 11.15
N VAL A 92 -3.28 17.03 9.92
CA VAL A 92 -2.48 16.14 9.07
C VAL A 92 -1.71 16.98 8.04
N ASN A 93 -0.42 16.70 7.88
CA ASN A 93 0.46 17.33 6.89
C ASN A 93 1.52 16.33 6.41
N GLU A 94 2.33 16.72 5.42
CA GLU A 94 3.34 15.85 4.81
C GLU A 94 4.35 15.25 5.81
N ASN A 95 4.64 15.96 6.90
CA ASN A 95 5.64 15.53 7.90
C ASN A 95 5.10 14.54 8.92
N ASN A 96 3.76 14.45 9.08
CA ASN A 96 3.16 13.61 10.11
C ASN A 96 2.18 12.56 9.58
N VAL A 97 1.79 12.62 8.30
CA VAL A 97 0.79 11.72 7.73
C VAL A 97 1.20 10.25 7.83
N GLU A 98 2.48 9.94 7.67
CA GLU A 98 3.00 8.57 7.77
C GLU A 98 2.72 7.98 9.16
N GLY A 99 3.16 8.66 10.20
CA GLY A 99 2.96 8.21 11.58
C GLY A 99 1.48 8.13 11.95
N ILE A 100 0.68 9.14 11.54
CA ILE A 100 -0.76 9.16 11.83
C ILE A 100 -1.49 8.04 11.06
N LEU A 101 -1.14 7.79 9.80
CA LEU A 101 -1.69 6.68 9.01
C LEU A 101 -1.37 5.34 9.68
N GLY A 102 -0.09 5.11 10.04
CA GLY A 102 0.32 3.90 10.75
C GLY A 102 -0.43 3.71 12.07
N ALA A 103 -0.55 4.75 12.88
CA ALA A 103 -1.30 4.71 14.13
C ALA A 103 -2.80 4.48 13.91
N SER A 104 -3.40 5.09 12.87
CA SER A 104 -4.82 4.89 12.55
C SER A 104 -5.13 3.45 12.16
N CYS A 105 -4.21 2.80 11.42
CA CYS A 105 -4.30 1.38 11.08
C CYS A 105 -4.13 0.50 12.33
N MET A 106 -3.12 0.79 13.16
CA MET A 106 -2.84 0.06 14.40
C MET A 106 -4.02 0.12 15.39
N PHE A 107 -4.62 1.28 15.56
CA PHE A 107 -5.73 1.48 16.50
C PHE A 107 -7.12 1.28 15.88
N LEU A 108 -7.20 0.83 14.64
CA LEU A 108 -8.43 0.59 13.88
C LEU A 108 -9.37 1.81 13.83
N LEU A 109 -8.79 3.01 13.68
CA LEU A 109 -9.51 4.28 13.56
C LEU A 109 -9.83 4.57 12.09
N SER A 110 -10.91 3.98 11.59
CA SER A 110 -11.26 3.99 10.15
C SER A 110 -11.41 5.41 9.59
N GLU A 111 -12.11 6.31 10.28
CA GLU A 111 -12.32 7.69 9.82
C GLU A 111 -11.00 8.45 9.68
N LEU A 112 -10.07 8.26 10.64
CA LEU A 112 -8.75 8.87 10.59
C LEU A 112 -7.90 8.26 9.47
N LYS A 113 -7.94 6.94 9.31
CA LYS A 113 -7.27 6.23 8.22
C LYS A 113 -7.73 6.76 6.86
N ASP A 114 -9.04 6.82 6.63
CA ASP A 114 -9.62 7.27 5.36
C ASP A 114 -9.23 8.73 5.06
N SER A 115 -9.23 9.60 6.08
CA SER A 115 -8.77 10.98 5.95
C SER A 115 -7.28 11.08 5.59
N CYS A 116 -6.42 10.25 6.20
CA CYS A 116 -5.00 10.18 5.85
C CYS A 116 -4.79 9.68 4.42
N VAL A 117 -5.52 8.65 3.99
CA VAL A 117 -5.45 8.13 2.61
C VAL A 117 -5.85 9.22 1.61
N GLN A 118 -6.97 9.92 1.85
CA GLN A 118 -7.40 11.04 1.00
C GLN A 118 -6.32 12.14 0.93
N PHE A 119 -5.70 12.49 2.06
CA PHE A 119 -4.62 13.46 2.07
C PHE A 119 -3.42 12.96 1.25
N CYS A 120 -2.98 11.70 1.43
CA CYS A 120 -1.90 11.09 0.64
C CYS A 120 -2.17 11.18 -0.86
N GLU A 121 -3.42 10.98 -1.29
CA GLU A 121 -3.80 11.12 -2.69
C GLU A 121 -3.65 12.55 -3.24
N THR A 122 -3.88 13.56 -2.40
CA THR A 122 -3.74 14.98 -2.78
C THR A 122 -2.29 15.42 -2.95
N ILE A 123 -1.38 14.81 -2.16
CA ILE A 123 0.05 15.16 -2.18
C ILE A 123 0.88 14.27 -3.10
N LEU A 124 0.27 13.28 -3.77
CA LEU A 124 0.96 12.32 -4.63
C LEU A 124 1.76 13.03 -5.74
N CYS A 125 3.07 12.80 -5.75
CA CYS A 125 4.01 13.36 -6.72
C CYS A 125 5.18 12.41 -6.98
N ASP A 126 6.06 12.78 -7.94
CA ASP A 126 7.20 11.94 -8.32
C ASP A 126 8.17 11.70 -7.15
N ALA A 127 8.25 12.63 -6.21
CA ALA A 127 9.17 12.55 -5.07
C ALA A 127 8.70 11.59 -3.96
N ASN A 128 7.37 11.45 -3.78
CA ASN A 128 6.81 10.68 -2.66
C ASN A 128 6.08 9.40 -3.06
N VAL A 129 5.90 9.13 -4.37
CA VAL A 129 5.15 7.97 -4.84
C VAL A 129 5.74 6.63 -4.39
N LEU A 130 7.06 6.51 -4.26
CA LEU A 130 7.70 5.29 -3.75
C LEU A 130 7.27 5.05 -2.30
N PHE A 131 7.46 6.05 -1.45
CA PHE A 131 7.04 6.00 -0.05
C PHE A 131 5.55 5.69 0.11
N LEU A 132 4.68 6.35 -0.68
CA LEU A 132 3.24 6.10 -0.62
C LEU A 132 2.87 4.70 -1.13
N THR A 133 3.64 4.14 -2.06
CA THR A 133 3.47 2.75 -2.53
C THR A 133 3.82 1.76 -1.42
N ASP A 134 4.94 1.99 -0.72
CA ASP A 134 5.37 1.15 0.40
C ASP A 134 4.36 1.20 1.56
N ALA A 135 3.86 2.40 1.90
CA ALA A 135 2.80 2.57 2.89
C ALA A 135 1.49 1.88 2.48
N ALA A 136 1.11 1.97 1.20
CA ALA A 136 -0.07 1.31 0.68
C ALA A 136 0.04 -0.22 0.74
N GLU A 137 1.23 -0.76 0.51
CA GLU A 137 1.49 -2.20 0.64
C GLU A 137 1.50 -2.64 2.11
N LEU A 138 2.17 -1.87 2.98
CA LEU A 138 2.30 -2.19 4.41
C LEU A 138 0.95 -2.21 5.14
N TYR A 139 0.05 -1.28 4.79
CA TYR A 139 -1.24 -1.10 5.46
C TYR A 139 -2.43 -1.64 4.65
N ASP A 140 -2.16 -2.38 3.56
CA ASP A 140 -3.19 -2.99 2.70
C ASP A 140 -4.23 -1.96 2.19
N LEU A 141 -3.72 -0.84 1.62
CA LEU A 141 -4.52 0.28 1.14
C LEU A 141 -4.69 0.19 -0.39
N ASP A 142 -5.63 -0.62 -0.86
CA ASP A 142 -5.81 -0.92 -2.28
C ASP A 142 -6.05 0.32 -3.15
N ASP A 143 -6.85 1.28 -2.70
CA ASP A 143 -7.14 2.50 -3.44
C ASP A 143 -5.90 3.37 -3.62
N LEU A 144 -5.10 3.55 -2.57
CA LEU A 144 -3.84 4.29 -2.63
C LEU A 144 -2.83 3.55 -3.51
N MET A 145 -2.71 2.23 -3.37
CA MET A 145 -1.87 1.38 -4.20
C MET A 145 -2.24 1.52 -5.69
N MET A 146 -3.52 1.51 -6.01
CA MET A 146 -4.00 1.70 -7.38
C MET A 146 -3.59 3.07 -7.94
N LYS A 147 -3.74 4.14 -7.16
CA LYS A 147 -3.36 5.51 -7.58
C LYS A 147 -1.85 5.66 -7.77
N CYS A 148 -1.05 5.13 -6.84
CA CYS A 148 0.41 5.09 -6.98
C CYS A 148 0.85 4.30 -8.23
N THR A 149 0.26 3.13 -8.44
CA THR A 149 0.50 2.31 -9.63
C THR A 149 0.18 3.08 -10.92
N GLN A 150 -0.99 3.72 -11.00
CA GLN A 150 -1.38 4.52 -12.17
C GLN A 150 -0.44 5.71 -12.40
N TRP A 151 0.03 6.35 -11.32
CA TRP A 151 1.01 7.43 -11.42
C TRP A 151 2.32 6.95 -12.06
N ILE A 152 2.88 5.85 -11.57
CA ILE A 152 4.11 5.25 -12.09
C ILE A 152 3.92 4.78 -13.55
N VAL A 153 2.81 4.10 -13.85
CA VAL A 153 2.48 3.60 -15.19
C VAL A 153 2.46 4.72 -16.24
N ARG A 154 1.83 5.85 -15.91
CA ARG A 154 1.75 7.02 -16.83
C ARG A 154 3.10 7.65 -17.10
N LYS A 155 4.05 7.53 -16.19
CA LYS A 155 5.37 8.16 -16.25
C LYS A 155 6.50 7.14 -16.33
N PHE A 156 6.22 5.89 -16.66
CA PHE A 156 7.10 4.73 -16.53
C PHE A 156 8.53 4.99 -17.02
N LYS A 157 8.67 5.57 -18.23
CA LYS A 157 9.99 5.89 -18.83
C LYS A 157 10.82 6.91 -18.04
N ARG A 158 10.17 7.77 -17.26
CA ARG A 158 10.84 8.79 -16.43
C ARG A 158 11.11 8.30 -15.00
N MET A 159 10.44 7.26 -14.58
CA MET A 159 10.46 6.75 -13.21
C MET A 159 11.21 5.41 -13.09
N GLU A 160 12.21 5.19 -13.95
CA GLU A 160 12.98 3.93 -13.92
C GLU A 160 13.62 3.68 -12.55
N SER A 161 14.25 4.68 -11.93
CA SER A 161 14.83 4.55 -10.59
C SER A 161 13.81 4.18 -9.53
N THR A 162 12.65 4.84 -9.54
CA THR A 162 11.52 4.51 -8.64
C THR A 162 11.03 3.08 -8.87
N PHE A 163 10.85 2.68 -10.14
CA PHE A 163 10.43 1.33 -10.49
C PHE A 163 11.40 0.27 -9.97
N LEU A 164 12.71 0.50 -10.10
CA LEU A 164 13.74 -0.43 -9.62
C LEU A 164 13.77 -0.56 -8.10
N SER A 165 13.26 0.42 -7.36
CA SER A 165 13.16 0.40 -5.89
C SER A 165 11.83 -0.17 -5.37
N LEU A 166 10.85 -0.47 -6.24
CA LEU A 166 9.57 -1.06 -5.82
C LEU A 166 9.76 -2.48 -5.30
N SER A 167 8.87 -2.89 -4.39
CA SER A 167 8.70 -4.30 -4.05
C SER A 167 8.32 -5.14 -5.27
N SER A 168 8.55 -6.44 -5.24
CA SER A 168 8.14 -7.33 -6.34
C SER A 168 6.62 -7.28 -6.59
N HIS A 169 5.83 -7.06 -5.54
CA HIS A 169 4.38 -6.94 -5.65
C HIS A 169 3.97 -5.67 -6.39
N ALA A 170 4.48 -4.53 -5.98
CA ALA A 170 4.21 -3.25 -6.63
C ALA A 170 4.75 -3.22 -8.06
N ALA A 171 5.98 -3.70 -8.29
CA ALA A 171 6.56 -3.80 -9.64
C ALA A 171 5.71 -4.66 -10.58
N CYS A 172 5.21 -5.81 -10.11
CA CYS A 172 4.29 -6.65 -10.89
C CYS A 172 2.96 -5.94 -11.20
N LYS A 173 2.39 -5.20 -10.24
CA LYS A 173 1.17 -4.40 -10.50
C LYS A 173 1.41 -3.36 -11.61
N VAL A 174 2.56 -2.67 -11.58
CA VAL A 174 2.94 -1.71 -12.63
C VAL A 174 3.10 -2.40 -13.98
N LEU A 175 3.88 -3.48 -14.06
CA LEU A 175 4.16 -4.20 -15.31
C LEU A 175 2.92 -4.88 -15.88
N SER A 176 2.00 -5.35 -15.06
CA SER A 176 0.75 -6.02 -15.49
C SER A 176 -0.33 -5.02 -15.93
N SER A 177 -0.13 -3.73 -15.70
CA SER A 177 -1.12 -2.71 -16.06
C SER A 177 -1.40 -2.67 -17.56
N LYS A 178 -2.68 -2.62 -17.93
CA LYS A 178 -3.12 -2.45 -19.32
C LYS A 178 -2.81 -1.05 -19.87
N GLU A 179 -2.63 -0.08 -18.97
CA GLU A 179 -2.33 1.31 -19.31
C GLU A 179 -0.84 1.58 -19.45
N LEU A 180 0.01 0.57 -19.20
CA LEU A 180 1.46 0.72 -19.30
C LEU A 180 1.86 1.04 -20.75
N SER A 181 2.38 2.25 -20.93
CA SER A 181 2.75 2.80 -22.24
C SER A 181 4.16 2.38 -22.60
N VAL A 182 4.27 1.25 -23.30
CA VAL A 182 5.52 0.69 -23.85
C VAL A 182 5.37 0.50 -25.36
N ALA A 183 6.48 0.54 -26.09
CA ALA A 183 6.45 0.34 -27.54
C ALA A 183 6.15 -1.12 -27.92
N ASN A 184 6.70 -2.04 -27.15
CA ASN A 184 6.51 -3.49 -27.32
C ASN A 184 6.82 -4.22 -26.02
N GLU A 185 6.57 -5.52 -25.99
CA GLU A 185 6.79 -6.34 -24.78
C GLU A 185 8.28 -6.55 -24.47
N VAL A 186 9.19 -6.27 -25.40
CA VAL A 186 10.64 -6.31 -25.16
C VAL A 186 11.04 -5.27 -24.09
N GLU A 187 10.47 -4.07 -24.10
CA GLU A 187 10.70 -3.05 -23.05
C GLU A 187 10.30 -3.58 -21.65
N VAL A 188 9.25 -4.39 -21.57
CA VAL A 188 8.83 -5.02 -20.31
C VAL A 188 9.80 -6.10 -19.88
N CYS A 189 10.27 -6.92 -20.81
CA CYS A 189 11.30 -7.93 -20.53
C CYS A 189 12.58 -7.29 -19.99
N GLU A 190 13.03 -6.20 -20.63
CA GLU A 190 14.21 -5.43 -20.18
C GLU A 190 13.98 -4.85 -18.78
N ALA A 191 12.80 -4.30 -18.50
CA ALA A 191 12.45 -3.77 -17.18
C ALA A 191 12.49 -4.87 -16.10
N VAL A 192 11.96 -6.06 -16.40
CA VAL A 192 12.04 -7.22 -15.50
C VAL A 192 13.49 -7.60 -15.22
N LEU A 193 14.33 -7.72 -16.26
CA LEU A 193 15.73 -8.07 -16.08
C LEU A 193 16.51 -7.02 -15.28
N LYS A 194 16.24 -5.73 -15.53
CA LYS A 194 16.83 -4.62 -14.77
C LYS A 194 16.41 -4.68 -13.30
N TRP A 195 15.12 -4.92 -13.03
CA TRP A 195 14.62 -5.03 -11.66
C TRP A 195 15.26 -6.21 -10.92
N LEU A 196 15.31 -7.40 -11.54
CA LEU A 196 15.97 -8.59 -10.97
C LEU A 196 17.46 -8.36 -10.68
N LYS A 197 18.14 -7.59 -11.54
CA LYS A 197 19.55 -7.21 -11.34
C LYS A 197 19.73 -6.21 -10.20
N ALA A 198 18.80 -5.26 -10.04
CA ALA A 198 18.84 -4.27 -8.99
C ALA A 198 18.47 -4.85 -7.61
N ASN A 199 17.70 -5.95 -7.57
CA ASN A 199 17.18 -6.60 -6.35
C ASN A 199 17.66 -8.06 -6.21
N PRO A 200 18.98 -8.32 -6.09
CA PRO A 200 19.53 -9.69 -6.10
C PRO A 200 19.06 -10.54 -4.91
N GLU A 201 18.75 -9.91 -3.78
CA GLU A 201 18.26 -10.56 -2.55
C GLU A 201 16.87 -11.17 -2.74
N HIS A 202 16.05 -10.52 -3.53
CA HIS A 202 14.68 -10.93 -3.83
C HIS A 202 14.60 -11.76 -5.12
N ALA A 203 15.58 -11.64 -6.01
CA ALA A 203 15.56 -12.23 -7.34
C ALA A 203 15.21 -13.73 -7.31
N SER A 204 15.83 -14.53 -6.43
CA SER A 204 15.61 -15.97 -6.40
C SER A 204 14.18 -16.40 -6.05
N LYS A 205 13.48 -15.60 -5.22
CA LYS A 205 12.09 -15.86 -4.80
C LYS A 205 11.07 -15.30 -5.78
N ASP A 206 11.39 -14.14 -6.38
CA ASP A 206 10.44 -13.34 -7.13
C ASP A 206 10.58 -13.48 -8.66
N ILE A 207 11.58 -14.22 -9.16
CA ILE A 207 11.76 -14.45 -10.62
C ILE A 207 10.45 -14.88 -11.27
N LYS A 208 9.80 -15.91 -10.76
CA LYS A 208 8.55 -16.45 -11.32
C LYS A 208 7.46 -15.38 -11.36
N LYS A 209 7.31 -14.62 -10.27
CA LYS A 209 6.33 -13.54 -10.15
C LYS A 209 6.60 -12.42 -11.15
N MET A 210 7.85 -11.96 -11.24
CA MET A 210 8.25 -10.90 -12.17
C MET A 210 8.08 -11.33 -13.63
N VAL A 211 8.48 -12.54 -13.97
CA VAL A 211 8.32 -13.08 -15.32
C VAL A 211 6.86 -13.31 -15.70
N SER A 212 6.00 -13.64 -14.73
CA SER A 212 4.54 -13.77 -14.99
C SER A 212 3.88 -12.45 -15.38
N ALA A 213 4.51 -11.30 -15.10
CA ALA A 213 4.03 -10.00 -15.54
C ALA A 213 4.32 -9.72 -17.04
N ILE A 214 5.21 -10.52 -17.66
CA ILE A 214 5.50 -10.45 -19.10
C ILE A 214 4.39 -11.17 -19.87
N ARG A 215 3.89 -10.51 -20.92
CA ARG A 215 2.94 -11.12 -21.87
C ARG A 215 3.69 -11.91 -22.93
N LEU A 216 4.16 -13.10 -22.54
CA LEU A 216 4.96 -13.97 -23.43
C LEU A 216 4.29 -14.20 -24.78
N THR A 217 2.95 -14.22 -24.84
CA THR A 217 2.21 -14.37 -26.10
C THR A 217 2.44 -13.24 -27.11
N GLU A 218 2.87 -12.07 -26.65
CA GLU A 218 3.21 -10.91 -27.48
C GLU A 218 4.70 -10.85 -27.82
N CYS A 219 5.53 -11.74 -27.25
CA CYS A 219 6.96 -11.80 -27.50
C CYS A 219 7.29 -12.68 -28.72
N ASP A 220 8.39 -12.34 -29.40
CA ASP A 220 9.01 -13.24 -30.36
C ASP A 220 9.68 -14.41 -29.63
N PRO A 221 9.38 -15.68 -29.98
CA PRO A 221 9.99 -16.86 -29.38
C PRO A 221 11.51 -16.87 -29.48
N LEU A 222 12.09 -16.34 -30.56
CA LEU A 222 13.54 -16.25 -30.73
C LEU A 222 14.14 -15.27 -29.72
N PHE A 223 13.49 -14.13 -29.45
CA PHE A 223 13.90 -13.20 -28.41
C PHE A 223 13.81 -13.84 -27.02
N VAL A 224 12.72 -14.51 -26.68
CA VAL A 224 12.56 -15.21 -25.41
C VAL A 224 13.69 -16.23 -25.20
N LYS A 225 14.01 -17.00 -26.24
CA LYS A 225 15.07 -18.02 -26.20
C LYS A 225 16.47 -17.41 -26.06
N SER A 226 16.79 -16.38 -26.87
CA SER A 226 18.14 -15.83 -26.94
C SER A 226 18.47 -14.82 -25.82
N VAL A 227 17.48 -14.16 -25.24
CA VAL A 227 17.68 -13.11 -24.24
C VAL A 227 17.21 -13.53 -22.86
N LEU A 228 15.98 -14.01 -22.73
CA LEU A 228 15.43 -14.34 -21.43
C LEU A 228 15.98 -15.67 -20.91
N LEU A 229 15.92 -16.76 -21.69
CA LEU A 229 16.40 -18.08 -21.27
C LEU A 229 17.93 -18.13 -21.10
N GLU A 230 18.69 -17.30 -21.81
CA GLU A 230 20.15 -17.20 -21.64
C GLU A 230 20.57 -16.33 -20.46
N SER A 231 19.64 -15.58 -19.85
CA SER A 231 19.95 -14.75 -18.69
C SER A 231 20.31 -15.60 -17.47
N ASP A 232 21.48 -15.36 -16.88
CA ASP A 232 21.93 -16.03 -15.64
C ASP A 232 20.98 -15.80 -14.45
N LEU A 233 20.22 -14.72 -14.47
CA LEU A 233 19.21 -14.43 -13.46
C LEU A 233 18.02 -15.39 -13.59
N ILE A 234 17.53 -15.59 -14.81
CA ILE A 234 16.39 -16.47 -15.11
C ILE A 234 16.78 -17.93 -14.90
N LYS A 235 18.02 -18.32 -15.23
CA LYS A 235 18.55 -19.68 -15.04
C LYS A 235 18.52 -20.16 -13.59
N LYS A 236 18.36 -19.26 -12.63
CA LYS A 236 18.21 -19.62 -11.21
C LYS A 236 16.85 -20.24 -10.87
N SER A 237 15.84 -20.11 -11.75
CA SER A 237 14.50 -20.66 -11.52
C SER A 237 14.13 -21.72 -12.56
N VAL A 238 14.20 -22.98 -12.15
CA VAL A 238 13.84 -24.13 -13.01
C VAL A 238 12.39 -24.04 -13.52
N GLU A 239 11.46 -23.62 -12.66
CA GLU A 239 10.07 -23.47 -13.03
C GLU A 239 9.86 -22.38 -14.11
N THR A 240 10.59 -21.26 -13.99
CA THR A 240 10.53 -20.17 -14.97
C THR A 240 11.10 -20.62 -16.32
N ILE A 241 12.23 -21.33 -16.30
CA ILE A 241 12.81 -21.91 -17.52
C ILE A 241 11.82 -22.87 -18.18
N ALA A 242 11.22 -23.78 -17.42
CA ALA A 242 10.26 -24.75 -17.95
C ALA A 242 9.06 -24.06 -18.60
N MET A 243 8.50 -23.04 -17.96
CA MET A 243 7.37 -22.25 -18.48
C MET A 243 7.73 -21.53 -19.78
N MET A 244 8.88 -20.88 -19.86
CA MET A 244 9.35 -20.16 -21.06
C MET A 244 9.71 -21.11 -22.20
N SER A 245 10.36 -22.25 -21.89
CA SER A 245 10.70 -23.27 -22.89
C SER A 245 9.44 -23.86 -23.51
N LEU A 246 8.45 -24.19 -22.68
CA LEU A 246 7.16 -24.70 -23.14
C LEU A 246 6.46 -23.69 -24.06
N PHE A 247 6.47 -22.40 -23.70
CA PHE A 247 5.95 -21.34 -24.56
C PHE A 247 6.65 -21.29 -25.92
N CYS A 248 7.98 -21.34 -25.95
CA CYS A 248 8.74 -21.32 -27.20
C CYS A 248 8.43 -22.53 -28.09
N GLU A 249 8.35 -23.72 -27.49
CA GLU A 249 8.02 -24.96 -28.21
C GLU A 249 6.61 -24.90 -28.80
N GLN A 250 5.63 -24.47 -28.02
CA GLN A 250 4.24 -24.38 -28.47
C GLN A 250 4.05 -23.37 -29.61
N LYS A 251 4.69 -22.19 -29.53
CA LYS A 251 4.60 -21.17 -30.58
C LYS A 251 5.34 -21.58 -31.86
N CYS A 252 6.47 -22.28 -31.73
CA CYS A 252 7.25 -22.78 -32.88
C CYS A 252 6.56 -23.95 -33.60
N TYR A 253 5.86 -24.82 -32.89
CA TYR A 253 5.25 -26.02 -33.43
C TYR A 253 3.74 -25.97 -33.62
N GLY A 254 3.10 -24.82 -33.35
CA GLY A 254 1.66 -24.62 -33.54
C GLY A 254 0.77 -25.42 -32.60
N LEU A 255 1.28 -25.86 -31.45
CA LEU A 255 0.52 -26.64 -30.48
C LEU A 255 -0.37 -25.76 -29.61
N PHE A 256 -1.56 -26.29 -29.22
CA PHE A 256 -2.53 -25.56 -28.39
C PHE A 256 -1.98 -25.22 -27.00
N PHE A 257 -2.25 -23.99 -26.52
CA PHE A 257 -1.87 -23.53 -25.18
C PHE A 257 -2.54 -24.34 -24.07
N PRO A 258 -1.82 -24.87 -23.09
CA PRO A 258 -2.42 -25.32 -21.84
C PRO A 258 -3.02 -24.11 -21.10
N LYS A 259 -4.13 -24.33 -20.35
CA LYS A 259 -4.85 -23.29 -19.59
C LYS A 259 -4.02 -22.57 -18.51
N GLU A 260 -2.76 -22.93 -18.32
CA GLU A 260 -1.87 -22.45 -17.25
C GLU A 260 -1.02 -21.24 -17.63
N ILE A 261 -1.01 -20.78 -18.90
CA ILE A 261 -0.35 -19.54 -19.28
C ILE A 261 -1.34 -18.40 -19.12
N PRO A 262 -1.06 -17.37 -18.28
CA PRO A 262 -1.97 -16.25 -18.10
C PRO A 262 -2.20 -15.53 -19.44
N ILE A 263 -3.45 -15.51 -19.91
CA ILE A 263 -3.84 -14.76 -21.10
C ILE A 263 -4.03 -13.31 -20.66
N HIS A 264 -3.07 -12.45 -21.00
CA HIS A 264 -3.20 -11.01 -20.79
C HIS A 264 -3.75 -10.34 -22.07
N PHE A 265 -4.57 -9.29 -21.89
CA PHE A 265 -5.02 -8.47 -23.00
C PHE A 265 -3.89 -7.54 -23.49
N PRO A 266 -3.84 -7.17 -24.79
CA PRO A 266 -2.79 -6.33 -25.33
C PRO A 266 -2.74 -4.96 -24.65
N ARG A 267 -1.54 -4.41 -24.49
CA ARG A 267 -1.31 -3.05 -23.98
C ARG A 267 -1.65 -2.02 -25.05
N ARG A 268 -2.00 -0.81 -24.64
CA ARG A 268 -2.14 0.29 -25.58
C ARG A 268 -0.75 0.65 -26.12
N SER A 269 -0.51 0.39 -27.40
CA SER A 269 0.72 0.85 -28.07
C SER A 269 0.72 2.38 -28.18
N THR A 270 1.83 3.03 -27.85
CA THR A 270 2.08 4.47 -28.09
C THR A 270 2.50 4.74 -29.54
N GLY A 271 2.01 3.97 -30.51
CA GLY A 271 2.43 4.05 -31.89
C GLY A 271 1.34 4.57 -32.83
N LEU A 272 1.54 5.80 -33.35
CA LEU A 272 0.99 6.36 -34.59
C LEU A 272 -0.56 6.46 -34.69
N ARG A 273 -1.07 7.63 -34.36
CA ARG A 273 -2.29 8.11 -34.99
C ARG A 273 -1.99 8.21 -36.51
N PHE A 274 -2.48 7.26 -37.28
CA PHE A 274 -2.66 7.49 -38.73
C PHE A 274 -3.70 8.59 -38.87
N GLN A 275 -3.28 9.77 -39.30
CA GLN A 275 -4.18 10.76 -39.83
C GLN A 275 -4.75 10.16 -41.14
N VAL A 276 -5.99 9.75 -41.09
CA VAL A 276 -6.79 9.53 -42.29
C VAL A 276 -7.19 10.93 -42.76
N SER A 277 -6.45 11.47 -43.77
CA SER A 277 -6.89 12.62 -44.55
C SER A 277 -8.06 12.17 -45.41
N HIS A 278 -9.18 12.84 -45.25
CA HIS A 278 -10.26 12.87 -46.22
C HIS A 278 -9.91 13.86 -47.31
#